data_b2c2e0ab53793e6e6f8261f40c0507aa
#
_entry.id   b2c2e0ab53793e6e6f8261f40c0507aa
#
_cell.length_a   1.000
_cell.length_b   1.000
_cell.length_c   1.000
_cell.angle_alpha   90.00
_cell.angle_beta   90.00
_cell.angle_gamma   90.00
#
_symmetry.space_group_name_H-M   'P 1'
#
loop_
_entity.id
_entity.type
_entity.pdbx_description
1 polymer ?
#
loop_
_entity_poly.entity_id
_entity_poly.type
_entity_poly.pdbx_seq_one_letter_code
_entity_poly.pdbx_strand_id
1 'polypeptide(L)'
;METVRLYYENAFLREFDGVVVDCRPQGKKWLVILDQTAFYPEGGGQPADHGILGGAKVTDVHERDGVILHTCDRALPEGETVHGEIDWPRRFDHMQQHSGEHIVSGMLCAAYNCDNTGFHLGEGSVIIDYNADIPWEGVLDIEAQANRYIWENHSLVTLYPTAGELAALPYRSKKELTGQVRITQFPGADMCACCGTHVSRSGQVGLVKFIGWQKFRDGVRLELLCGQRALEYLSLSWQQNSAVGRELSVKPDKTAQAVERLLGEVQTLKARCAGLEEAEFHRLADEHRGAGSVLLVQPPMEPDSVRRLCDAVSRTCSGRCAVFAGTDGGYKYAVIHPEQDITPFMKAMNAALRGRGGGRDGFAQGSAACTEEEIRRFWAENT
;
A
#
# COMPACT_ATOMS: atom_id res chain seq x y z
N MET A 1 -29.09 -34.39 -1.54
CA MET A 1 -27.99 -35.16 -2.18
C MET A 1 -26.74 -34.29 -2.06
N GLU A 2 -25.64 -34.83 -1.54
CA GLU A 2 -24.38 -34.06 -1.48
C GLU A 2 -23.73 -34.00 -2.86
N THR A 3 -23.08 -32.89 -3.20
CA THR A 3 -22.31 -32.74 -4.44
C THR A 3 -20.97 -33.43 -4.33
N VAL A 4 -20.60 -34.28 -5.31
CA VAL A 4 -19.25 -34.89 -5.38
C VAL A 4 -18.22 -33.83 -5.70
N ARG A 5 -17.16 -33.75 -4.88
CA ARG A 5 -16.13 -32.69 -4.91
C ARG A 5 -14.91 -33.16 -5.66
N LEU A 6 -14.91 -33.07 -7.01
CA LEU A 6 -13.82 -33.53 -7.87
C LEU A 6 -12.50 -32.80 -7.58
N TYR A 7 -12.54 -31.56 -7.10
CA TYR A 7 -11.33 -30.80 -6.72
C TYR A 7 -10.56 -31.39 -5.53
N TYR A 8 -11.16 -32.29 -4.73
CA TYR A 8 -10.46 -33.03 -3.67
C TYR A 8 -9.74 -34.27 -4.21
N GLU A 9 -10.25 -34.86 -5.28
CA GLU A 9 -9.60 -35.98 -5.96
C GLU A 9 -8.43 -35.48 -6.81
N ASN A 10 -8.66 -34.39 -7.58
CA ASN A 10 -7.65 -33.77 -8.42
C ASN A 10 -7.84 -32.26 -8.49
N ALA A 11 -7.05 -31.50 -7.73
CA ALA A 11 -7.08 -30.02 -7.75
C ALA A 11 -6.63 -29.42 -9.09
N PHE A 12 -5.99 -30.22 -9.97
CA PHE A 12 -5.54 -29.84 -11.32
C PHE A 12 -6.57 -30.10 -12.41
N LEU A 13 -7.76 -30.61 -12.07
CA LEU A 13 -8.83 -30.82 -13.02
C LEU A 13 -9.35 -29.46 -13.54
N ARG A 14 -9.22 -29.25 -14.83
CA ARG A 14 -9.58 -28.00 -15.50
C ARG A 14 -10.96 -28.05 -16.15
N GLU A 15 -11.34 -29.24 -16.58
CA GLU A 15 -12.59 -29.50 -17.29
C GLU A 15 -13.26 -30.72 -16.66
N PHE A 16 -14.58 -30.74 -16.66
CA PHE A 16 -15.37 -31.86 -16.15
C PHE A 16 -16.79 -31.82 -16.72
N ASP A 17 -17.49 -32.92 -16.66
CA ASP A 17 -18.91 -32.99 -16.97
C ASP A 17 -19.70 -33.24 -15.69
N GLY A 18 -20.87 -32.62 -15.55
CA GLY A 18 -21.78 -32.80 -14.41
C GLY A 18 -23.24 -32.68 -14.86
N VAL A 19 -24.14 -33.35 -14.14
CA VAL A 19 -25.58 -33.28 -14.39
C VAL A 19 -26.19 -32.14 -13.55
N VAL A 20 -26.99 -31.28 -14.18
CA VAL A 20 -27.73 -30.22 -13.48
C VAL A 20 -28.85 -30.85 -12.63
N VAL A 21 -28.71 -30.78 -11.32
CA VAL A 21 -29.70 -31.33 -10.36
C VAL A 21 -30.77 -30.31 -10.03
N ASP A 22 -30.44 -29.04 -9.96
CA ASP A 22 -31.37 -27.92 -9.66
C ASP A 22 -30.83 -26.63 -10.31
N CYS A 23 -31.76 -25.80 -10.83
CA CYS A 23 -31.46 -24.50 -11.40
C CYS A 23 -32.52 -23.49 -11.07
N ARG A 24 -32.25 -22.55 -10.17
CA ARG A 24 -33.23 -21.60 -9.67
C ARG A 24 -32.80 -20.14 -9.78
N PRO A 25 -33.71 -19.20 -10.03
CA PRO A 25 -33.38 -17.79 -10.12
C PRO A 25 -32.99 -17.22 -8.75
N GLN A 26 -31.94 -16.37 -8.73
CA GLN A 26 -31.51 -15.61 -7.59
C GLN A 26 -31.29 -14.14 -8.00
N GLY A 27 -32.29 -13.34 -7.92
CA GLY A 27 -32.28 -11.94 -8.38
C GLY A 27 -32.03 -11.86 -9.90
N LYS A 28 -30.89 -11.33 -10.32
CA LYS A 28 -30.47 -11.23 -11.73
C LYS A 28 -29.58 -12.40 -12.18
N LYS A 29 -29.28 -13.33 -11.30
CA LYS A 29 -28.43 -14.49 -11.53
C LYS A 29 -29.19 -15.80 -11.32
N TRP A 30 -28.52 -16.90 -11.50
CA TRP A 30 -29.04 -18.25 -11.33
C TRP A 30 -28.17 -19.05 -10.40
N LEU A 31 -28.77 -19.78 -9.47
CA LEU A 31 -28.10 -20.79 -8.66
C LEU A 31 -28.24 -22.13 -9.36
N VAL A 32 -27.11 -22.74 -9.70
CA VAL A 32 -27.04 -24.04 -10.34
C VAL A 32 -26.39 -25.02 -9.36
N ILE A 33 -26.99 -26.18 -9.20
CA ILE A 33 -26.49 -27.32 -8.41
C ILE A 33 -26.21 -28.46 -9.35
N LEU A 34 -25.05 -29.08 -9.21
CA LEU A 34 -24.62 -30.26 -9.98
C LEU A 34 -24.54 -31.48 -9.05
N ASP A 35 -24.59 -32.67 -9.65
CA ASP A 35 -24.24 -33.93 -8.96
C ASP A 35 -22.78 -34.01 -8.58
N GLN A 36 -21.89 -33.45 -9.41
CA GLN A 36 -20.44 -33.35 -9.16
C GLN A 36 -19.87 -32.06 -9.73
N THR A 37 -18.77 -31.57 -9.15
CA THR A 37 -18.13 -30.35 -9.63
C THR A 37 -16.64 -30.29 -9.34
N ALA A 38 -15.88 -29.69 -10.27
CA ALA A 38 -14.48 -29.29 -10.06
C ALA A 38 -14.34 -27.83 -9.58
N PHE A 39 -15.41 -27.03 -9.56
CA PHE A 39 -15.38 -25.67 -9.02
C PHE A 39 -15.21 -25.68 -7.50
N TYR A 40 -14.14 -25.03 -7.01
CA TYR A 40 -13.89 -24.87 -5.58
C TYR A 40 -14.79 -23.77 -5.02
N PRO A 41 -15.57 -24.03 -3.96
CA PRO A 41 -16.36 -23.02 -3.27
C PRO A 41 -15.48 -22.15 -2.39
N GLU A 42 -15.90 -20.90 -2.14
CA GLU A 42 -15.22 -20.06 -1.15
C GLU A 42 -15.16 -20.76 0.22
N GLY A 43 -13.96 -20.85 0.77
CA GLY A 43 -13.79 -21.51 2.06
C GLY A 43 -12.36 -21.45 2.56
N GLY A 44 -12.18 -21.48 3.90
CA GLY A 44 -10.87 -21.52 4.53
C GLY A 44 -9.96 -20.33 4.22
N GLY A 45 -10.53 -19.18 3.84
CA GLY A 45 -9.79 -17.98 3.45
C GLY A 45 -9.36 -17.95 1.98
N GLN A 46 -9.69 -18.98 1.19
CA GLN A 46 -9.48 -19.01 -0.25
C GLN A 46 -10.79 -18.63 -0.97
N PRO A 47 -10.77 -17.66 -1.92
CA PRO A 47 -11.92 -17.30 -2.73
C PRO A 47 -12.38 -18.43 -3.65
N ALA A 48 -13.63 -18.34 -4.08
CA ALA A 48 -14.24 -19.26 -5.04
C ALA A 48 -13.55 -19.24 -6.42
N ASP A 49 -13.70 -20.37 -7.12
CA ASP A 49 -13.37 -20.41 -8.54
C ASP A 49 -14.38 -19.65 -9.39
N HIS A 50 -13.90 -19.27 -10.54
CA HIS A 50 -14.69 -18.80 -11.67
C HIS A 50 -14.50 -19.73 -12.88
N GLY A 51 -15.34 -19.53 -13.91
CA GLY A 51 -15.21 -20.29 -15.16
C GLY A 51 -16.49 -20.29 -15.98
N ILE A 52 -16.64 -21.32 -16.80
CA ILE A 52 -17.80 -21.54 -17.68
C ILE A 52 -18.45 -22.88 -17.33
N LEU A 53 -19.75 -22.92 -17.30
CA LEU A 53 -20.55 -24.12 -17.05
C LEU A 53 -21.71 -24.17 -18.04
N GLY A 54 -21.72 -25.13 -18.98
CA GLY A 54 -22.75 -25.24 -20.00
C GLY A 54 -22.93 -23.94 -20.82
N GLY A 55 -21.85 -23.18 -21.04
CA GLY A 55 -21.86 -21.86 -21.68
C GLY A 55 -22.32 -20.70 -20.77
N ALA A 56 -22.76 -20.95 -19.53
CA ALA A 56 -23.01 -19.92 -18.54
C ALA A 56 -21.72 -19.50 -17.84
N LYS A 57 -21.58 -18.20 -17.51
CA LYS A 57 -20.45 -17.71 -16.72
C LYS A 57 -20.69 -17.96 -15.24
N VAL A 58 -19.81 -18.74 -14.60
CA VAL A 58 -19.76 -18.92 -13.14
C VAL A 58 -18.97 -17.78 -12.54
N THR A 59 -19.61 -17.00 -11.67
CA THR A 59 -19.00 -15.80 -11.05
C THR A 59 -18.77 -15.95 -9.56
N ASP A 60 -19.30 -17.01 -8.96
CA ASP A 60 -19.17 -17.29 -7.54
C ASP A 60 -19.60 -18.73 -7.24
N VAL A 61 -19.00 -19.35 -6.22
CA VAL A 61 -19.31 -20.72 -5.79
C VAL A 61 -19.29 -20.79 -4.26
N HIS A 62 -20.36 -21.32 -3.66
CA HIS A 62 -20.48 -21.49 -2.21
C HIS A 62 -20.89 -22.91 -1.86
N GLU A 63 -20.57 -23.34 -0.65
CA GLU A 63 -21.03 -24.61 -0.07
C GLU A 63 -22.07 -24.33 1.00
N ARG A 64 -23.15 -25.08 0.97
CA ARG A 64 -24.16 -25.14 2.06
C ARG A 64 -24.63 -26.58 2.26
N ASP A 65 -24.44 -27.09 3.47
CA ASP A 65 -24.91 -28.43 3.90
C ASP A 65 -24.48 -29.55 2.92
N GLY A 66 -23.23 -29.52 2.46
CA GLY A 66 -22.66 -30.52 1.55
C GLY A 66 -23.04 -30.32 0.07
N VAL A 67 -23.81 -29.27 -0.25
CA VAL A 67 -24.23 -28.94 -1.63
C VAL A 67 -23.42 -27.75 -2.14
N ILE A 68 -22.88 -27.87 -3.35
CA ILE A 68 -22.14 -26.80 -4.02
C ILE A 68 -23.07 -25.99 -4.91
N LEU A 69 -23.15 -24.68 -4.63
CA LEU A 69 -24.01 -23.72 -5.29
C LEU A 69 -23.19 -22.85 -6.24
N HIS A 70 -23.43 -22.96 -7.55
CA HIS A 70 -22.75 -22.17 -8.58
C HIS A 70 -23.61 -20.97 -8.96
N THR A 71 -23.08 -19.76 -8.81
CA THR A 71 -23.76 -18.52 -9.22
C THR A 71 -23.45 -18.22 -10.69
N CYS A 72 -24.44 -18.42 -11.55
CA CYS A 72 -24.34 -18.32 -13.01
C CYS A 72 -25.06 -17.07 -13.56
N ASP A 73 -24.61 -16.55 -14.71
CA ASP A 73 -25.24 -15.42 -15.41
C ASP A 73 -26.51 -15.79 -16.17
N ARG A 74 -26.78 -17.10 -16.40
CA ARG A 74 -27.95 -17.60 -17.08
C ARG A 74 -28.37 -18.96 -16.54
N ALA A 75 -29.64 -19.37 -16.85
CA ALA A 75 -30.17 -20.67 -16.48
C ALA A 75 -29.50 -21.81 -17.28
N LEU A 76 -29.45 -22.98 -16.66
CA LEU A 76 -29.07 -24.23 -17.30
C LEU A 76 -30.22 -25.24 -17.18
N PRO A 77 -30.47 -26.10 -18.18
CA PRO A 77 -31.56 -27.07 -18.15
C PRO A 77 -31.32 -28.15 -17.08
N GLU A 78 -32.31 -28.39 -16.24
CA GLU A 78 -32.26 -29.48 -15.27
C GLU A 78 -32.31 -30.85 -15.93
N GLY A 79 -31.58 -31.80 -15.39
CA GLY A 79 -31.42 -33.16 -15.87
C GLY A 79 -30.44 -33.31 -17.05
N GLU A 80 -29.92 -32.23 -17.59
CA GLU A 80 -28.95 -32.28 -18.67
C GLU A 80 -27.50 -32.38 -18.14
N THR A 81 -26.65 -33.05 -18.89
CA THR A 81 -25.18 -33.06 -18.66
C THR A 81 -24.62 -31.79 -19.25
N VAL A 82 -23.88 -31.05 -18.46
CA VAL A 82 -23.21 -29.81 -18.85
C VAL A 82 -21.69 -29.93 -18.66
N HIS A 83 -20.95 -29.33 -19.60
CA HIS A 83 -19.50 -29.24 -19.51
C HIS A 83 -19.08 -28.02 -18.66
N GLY A 84 -18.17 -28.26 -17.71
CA GLY A 84 -17.59 -27.23 -16.85
C GLY A 84 -16.12 -26.99 -17.17
N GLU A 85 -15.73 -25.70 -17.26
CA GLU A 85 -14.38 -25.24 -17.57
C GLU A 85 -13.93 -24.25 -16.49
N ILE A 86 -12.89 -24.58 -15.74
CA ILE A 86 -12.36 -23.75 -14.66
C ILE A 86 -11.50 -22.61 -15.23
N ASP A 87 -11.62 -21.38 -14.71
CA ASP A 87 -10.64 -20.32 -14.92
C ASP A 87 -9.30 -20.75 -14.31
N TRP A 88 -8.53 -21.46 -15.11
CA TRP A 88 -7.29 -22.09 -14.63
C TRP A 88 -6.23 -21.10 -14.15
N PRO A 89 -5.99 -19.94 -14.81
CA PRO A 89 -5.09 -18.93 -14.30
C PRO A 89 -5.46 -18.49 -12.86
N ARG A 90 -6.74 -18.24 -12.59
CA ARG A 90 -7.22 -17.90 -11.26
C ARG A 90 -7.05 -19.04 -10.25
N ARG A 91 -7.45 -20.25 -10.62
CA ARG A 91 -7.30 -21.44 -9.76
C ARG A 91 -5.85 -21.67 -9.38
N PHE A 92 -4.96 -21.67 -10.35
CA PHE A 92 -3.54 -21.96 -10.14
C PHE A 92 -2.86 -20.86 -9.30
N ASP A 93 -3.21 -19.61 -9.54
CA ASP A 93 -2.78 -18.49 -8.68
C ASP A 93 -3.20 -18.73 -7.23
N HIS A 94 -4.48 -19.04 -6.96
CA HIS A 94 -4.94 -19.34 -5.60
C HIS A 94 -4.20 -20.53 -4.99
N MET A 95 -3.92 -21.57 -5.76
CA MET A 95 -3.14 -22.72 -5.31
C MET A 95 -1.69 -22.32 -4.94
N GLN A 96 -1.05 -21.43 -5.72
CA GLN A 96 0.28 -20.89 -5.41
C GLN A 96 0.28 -20.08 -4.13
N GLN A 97 -0.66 -19.14 -3.99
CA GLN A 97 -0.79 -18.29 -2.79
C GLN A 97 -1.03 -19.13 -1.54
N HIS A 98 -2.01 -20.04 -1.59
CA HIS A 98 -2.39 -20.87 -0.45
C HIS A 98 -1.28 -21.85 -0.04
N SER A 99 -0.62 -22.49 -1.02
CA SER A 99 0.50 -23.40 -0.74
C SER A 99 1.73 -22.67 -0.20
N GLY A 100 2.03 -21.48 -0.72
CA GLY A 100 3.10 -20.64 -0.18
C GLY A 100 2.83 -20.19 1.25
N GLU A 101 1.56 -19.82 1.56
CA GLU A 101 1.15 -19.52 2.94
C GLU A 101 1.40 -20.68 3.89
N HIS A 102 0.99 -21.90 3.51
CA HIS A 102 1.26 -23.08 4.34
C HIS A 102 2.74 -23.26 4.64
N ILE A 103 3.60 -23.19 3.63
CA ILE A 103 5.05 -23.36 3.79
C ILE A 103 5.61 -22.33 4.78
N VAL A 104 5.31 -21.03 4.58
CA VAL A 104 5.84 -19.98 5.46
C VAL A 104 5.21 -20.02 6.85
N SER A 105 3.90 -20.32 6.97
CA SER A 105 3.21 -20.39 8.26
C SER A 105 3.72 -21.56 9.10
N GLY A 106 3.96 -22.73 8.50
CA GLY A 106 4.53 -23.85 9.21
C GLY A 106 5.91 -23.54 9.77
N MET A 107 6.79 -22.92 8.97
CA MET A 107 8.13 -22.52 9.38
C MET A 107 8.11 -21.41 10.45
N LEU A 108 7.26 -20.36 10.30
CA LEU A 108 7.12 -19.31 11.30
C LEU A 108 6.58 -19.84 12.63
N CYS A 109 5.52 -20.63 12.59
CA CYS A 109 4.95 -21.22 13.81
C CYS A 109 5.96 -22.12 14.55
N ALA A 110 6.76 -22.89 13.82
CA ALA A 110 7.81 -23.71 14.42
C ALA A 110 8.95 -22.88 15.02
N ALA A 111 9.40 -21.82 14.31
CA ALA A 111 10.52 -20.99 14.73
C ALA A 111 10.19 -20.09 15.94
N TYR A 112 8.96 -19.56 15.99
CA TYR A 112 8.53 -18.60 17.00
C TYR A 112 7.55 -19.15 18.03
N ASN A 113 7.24 -20.44 17.97
CA ASN A 113 6.25 -21.10 18.84
C ASN A 113 4.95 -20.31 18.93
N CYS A 114 4.38 -19.99 17.77
CA CYS A 114 3.20 -19.14 17.61
C CYS A 114 2.13 -19.81 16.75
N ASP A 115 0.95 -19.19 16.73
CA ASP A 115 -0.16 -19.61 15.90
C ASP A 115 -0.42 -18.60 14.79
N ASN A 116 -0.81 -19.11 13.62
CA ASN A 116 -1.47 -18.33 12.59
C ASN A 116 -2.93 -18.10 13.02
N THR A 117 -3.25 -16.87 13.43
CA THR A 117 -4.58 -16.49 13.96
C THR A 117 -5.50 -15.89 12.89
N GLY A 118 -4.98 -15.60 11.70
CA GLY A 118 -5.74 -15.05 10.60
C GLY A 118 -5.08 -15.32 9.24
N PHE A 119 -5.89 -15.69 8.26
CA PHE A 119 -5.47 -15.86 6.86
C PHE A 119 -6.55 -15.32 5.94
N HIS A 120 -6.14 -14.51 4.99
CA HIS A 120 -7.01 -13.98 3.95
C HIS A 120 -6.24 -13.90 2.63
N LEU A 121 -6.71 -14.64 1.64
CA LEU A 121 -6.21 -14.58 0.26
C LEU A 121 -7.01 -13.51 -0.51
N GLY A 122 -6.47 -12.29 -0.50
CA GLY A 122 -7.06 -11.17 -1.25
C GLY A 122 -6.69 -11.18 -2.74
N GLU A 123 -7.30 -10.27 -3.50
CA GLU A 123 -6.95 -10.10 -4.93
C GLU A 123 -5.52 -9.59 -5.12
N GLY A 124 -5.03 -8.71 -4.24
CA GLY A 124 -3.70 -8.11 -4.33
C GLY A 124 -2.60 -8.91 -3.66
N SER A 125 -2.86 -9.43 -2.46
CA SER A 125 -1.87 -10.10 -1.63
C SER A 125 -2.52 -11.08 -0.66
N VAL A 126 -1.70 -11.87 0.01
CA VAL A 126 -2.08 -12.74 1.12
C VAL A 126 -1.75 -12.04 2.43
N ILE A 127 -2.73 -11.91 3.31
CA ILE A 127 -2.57 -11.36 4.66
C ILE A 127 -2.58 -12.49 5.67
N ILE A 128 -1.59 -12.49 6.57
CA ILE A 128 -1.42 -13.50 7.61
C ILE A 128 -1.18 -12.82 8.95
N ASP A 129 -1.94 -13.21 9.97
CA ASP A 129 -1.80 -12.70 11.33
C ASP A 129 -1.20 -13.77 12.25
N TYR A 130 -0.20 -13.39 13.05
CA TYR A 130 0.44 -14.26 14.04
C TYR A 130 0.33 -13.64 15.43
N ASN A 131 0.21 -14.49 16.47
CA ASN A 131 0.13 -14.10 17.88
C ASN A 131 1.52 -14.02 18.57
N ALA A 132 2.56 -13.66 17.83
CA ALA A 132 3.91 -13.48 18.37
C ALA A 132 4.57 -12.22 17.80
N ASP A 133 5.53 -11.67 18.54
CA ASP A 133 6.39 -10.57 18.09
C ASP A 133 7.51 -11.15 17.23
N ILE A 134 7.34 -11.10 15.91
CA ILE A 134 8.30 -11.61 14.92
C ILE A 134 9.00 -10.41 14.29
N PRO A 135 10.31 -10.25 14.48
CA PRO A 135 11.05 -9.14 13.86
C PRO A 135 11.15 -9.32 12.34
N TRP A 136 11.29 -8.21 11.62
CA TRP A 136 11.37 -8.24 10.16
C TRP A 136 12.52 -9.10 9.63
N GLU A 137 13.67 -9.04 10.29
CA GLU A 137 14.84 -9.87 9.96
C GLU A 137 14.52 -11.37 10.04
N GLY A 138 13.75 -11.77 11.06
CA GLY A 138 13.28 -13.13 11.19
C GLY A 138 12.29 -13.55 10.11
N VAL A 139 11.45 -12.62 9.65
CA VAL A 139 10.55 -12.86 8.50
C VAL A 139 11.38 -13.08 7.23
N LEU A 140 12.43 -12.30 7.01
CA LEU A 140 13.33 -12.46 5.85
C LEU A 140 14.12 -13.77 5.91
N ASP A 141 14.52 -14.22 7.09
CA ASP A 141 15.18 -15.53 7.26
C ASP A 141 14.23 -16.68 6.90
N ILE A 142 12.96 -16.61 7.31
CA ILE A 142 11.95 -17.59 6.90
C ILE A 142 11.65 -17.51 5.41
N GLU A 143 11.57 -16.31 4.81
CA GLU A 143 11.44 -16.16 3.36
C GLU A 143 12.55 -16.92 2.61
N ALA A 144 13.79 -16.75 3.05
CA ALA A 144 14.94 -17.43 2.43
C ALA A 144 14.86 -18.96 2.61
N GLN A 145 14.42 -19.46 3.76
CA GLN A 145 14.23 -20.89 4.02
C GLN A 145 13.10 -21.46 3.17
N ALA A 146 11.96 -20.77 3.12
CA ALA A 146 10.80 -21.18 2.34
C ALA A 146 11.12 -21.25 0.84
N ASN A 147 11.86 -20.28 0.32
CA ASN A 147 12.28 -20.34 -1.10
C ASN A 147 13.24 -21.51 -1.37
N ARG A 148 14.17 -21.84 -0.47
CA ARG A 148 15.00 -23.05 -0.62
C ARG A 148 14.14 -24.31 -0.65
N TYR A 149 13.20 -24.47 0.28
CA TYR A 149 12.25 -25.57 0.31
C TYR A 149 11.42 -25.70 -0.98
N ILE A 150 10.98 -24.56 -1.53
CA ILE A 150 10.25 -24.51 -2.81
C ILE A 150 11.14 -25.09 -3.93
N TRP A 151 12.41 -24.70 -4.02
CA TRP A 151 13.34 -25.15 -5.05
C TRP A 151 13.73 -26.64 -4.92
N GLU A 152 13.68 -27.20 -3.72
CA GLU A 152 13.87 -28.63 -3.49
C GLU A 152 12.72 -29.49 -4.07
N ASN A 153 11.58 -28.87 -4.38
CA ASN A 153 10.46 -29.46 -5.10
C ASN A 153 9.84 -30.70 -4.45
N HIS A 154 9.55 -30.62 -3.15
CA HIS A 154 8.91 -31.68 -2.37
C HIS A 154 7.49 -31.96 -2.83
N SER A 155 7.07 -33.25 -2.78
CA SER A 155 5.69 -33.65 -3.06
C SER A 155 4.77 -33.28 -1.90
N LEU A 156 3.61 -32.71 -2.22
CA LEU A 156 2.51 -32.53 -1.26
C LEU A 156 1.89 -33.90 -0.92
N VAL A 157 1.51 -34.08 0.33
CA VAL A 157 0.76 -35.25 0.80
C VAL A 157 -0.59 -34.81 1.34
N THR A 158 -1.66 -35.46 0.91
CA THR A 158 -3.01 -35.28 1.46
C THR A 158 -3.41 -36.54 2.21
N LEU A 159 -3.88 -36.39 3.46
CA LEU A 159 -4.29 -37.49 4.31
C LEU A 159 -5.76 -37.29 4.73
N TYR A 160 -6.46 -38.40 4.88
CA TYR A 160 -7.81 -38.48 5.46
C TYR A 160 -7.78 -39.43 6.66
N PRO A 161 -7.17 -39.01 7.80
CA PRO A 161 -6.99 -39.87 8.94
C PRO A 161 -8.33 -40.22 9.61
N THR A 162 -8.37 -41.40 10.21
CA THR A 162 -9.42 -41.77 11.19
C THR A 162 -9.29 -40.92 12.46
N ALA A 163 -10.31 -40.87 13.30
CA ALA A 163 -10.26 -40.10 14.58
C ALA A 163 -9.09 -40.54 15.50
N GLY A 164 -8.74 -41.82 15.50
CA GLY A 164 -7.61 -42.34 16.28
C GLY A 164 -6.26 -41.90 15.72
N GLU A 165 -6.08 -41.95 14.39
CA GLU A 165 -4.87 -41.50 13.74
C GLU A 165 -4.72 -39.98 13.86
N LEU A 166 -5.82 -39.23 13.69
CA LEU A 166 -5.83 -37.78 13.82
C LEU A 166 -5.31 -37.30 15.19
N ALA A 167 -5.70 -37.98 16.26
CA ALA A 167 -5.27 -37.64 17.61
C ALA A 167 -3.74 -37.82 17.84
N ALA A 168 -3.07 -38.61 16.99
CA ALA A 168 -1.63 -38.84 17.06
C ALA A 168 -0.80 -37.94 16.11
N LEU A 169 -1.45 -37.21 15.20
CA LEU A 169 -0.76 -36.35 14.23
C LEU A 169 -0.45 -34.96 14.81
N PRO A 170 0.77 -34.44 14.65
CA PRO A 170 1.16 -33.09 15.08
C PRO A 170 0.74 -32.05 14.04
N TYR A 171 -0.56 -31.89 13.79
CA TYR A 171 -1.06 -30.93 12.78
C TYR A 171 -1.53 -29.63 13.42
N ARG A 172 -1.46 -28.55 12.65
CA ARG A 172 -2.05 -27.24 13.00
C ARG A 172 -3.51 -27.21 12.59
N SER A 173 -4.34 -26.52 13.38
CA SER A 173 -5.73 -26.22 13.01
C SER A 173 -6.13 -24.85 13.50
N LYS A 174 -6.86 -24.09 12.69
CA LYS A 174 -7.41 -22.77 13.04
C LYS A 174 -8.79 -22.86 13.71
N LYS A 175 -9.42 -24.04 13.71
CA LYS A 175 -10.79 -24.27 14.22
C LYS A 175 -10.89 -25.64 14.88
N GLU A 176 -11.85 -25.79 15.78
CA GLU A 176 -12.31 -27.13 16.18
C GLU A 176 -12.95 -27.83 14.96
N LEU A 177 -12.55 -29.07 14.75
CA LEU A 177 -12.94 -29.82 13.58
C LEU A 177 -13.93 -30.91 13.95
N THR A 178 -15.00 -31.07 13.17
CA THR A 178 -16.00 -32.13 13.30
C THR A 178 -16.08 -32.91 12.00
N GLY A 179 -16.34 -34.21 12.08
CA GLY A 179 -16.43 -35.09 10.91
C GLY A 179 -15.08 -35.52 10.35
N GLN A 180 -15.03 -35.84 9.06
CA GLN A 180 -13.80 -36.26 8.39
C GLN A 180 -12.88 -35.06 8.15
N VAL A 181 -11.66 -35.14 8.68
CA VAL A 181 -10.66 -34.07 8.57
C VAL A 181 -9.71 -34.39 7.42
N ARG A 182 -9.53 -33.38 6.53
CA ARG A 182 -8.50 -33.44 5.48
C ARG A 182 -7.24 -32.74 5.98
N ILE A 183 -6.13 -33.47 6.00
CA ILE A 183 -4.81 -32.95 6.38
C ILE A 183 -3.99 -32.73 5.11
N THR A 184 -3.45 -31.51 4.97
CA THR A 184 -2.49 -31.15 3.93
C THR A 184 -1.11 -31.08 4.57
N GLN A 185 -0.15 -31.81 4.03
CA GLN A 185 1.22 -31.88 4.53
C GLN A 185 2.21 -31.45 3.46
N PHE A 186 3.02 -30.45 3.76
CA PHE A 186 4.27 -30.11 3.11
C PHE A 186 5.41 -30.74 3.95
N PRO A 187 5.96 -31.91 3.57
CA PRO A 187 6.87 -32.67 4.43
C PRO A 187 8.08 -31.85 4.87
N GLY A 188 8.27 -31.71 6.19
CA GLY A 188 9.36 -30.90 6.76
C GLY A 188 9.07 -29.38 6.87
N ALA A 189 7.97 -28.88 6.29
CA ALA A 189 7.59 -27.49 6.39
C ALA A 189 6.29 -27.28 7.17
N ASP A 190 5.20 -27.96 6.82
CA ASP A 190 3.89 -27.78 7.48
C ASP A 190 3.04 -29.05 7.45
N MET A 191 2.20 -29.22 8.44
CA MET A 191 1.10 -30.18 8.49
C MET A 191 -0.13 -29.49 9.08
N CYS A 192 -1.18 -29.30 8.30
CA CYS A 192 -2.33 -28.49 8.69
C CYS A 192 -3.65 -29.11 8.21
N ALA A 193 -4.69 -28.96 9.02
CA ALA A 193 -6.05 -29.25 8.60
C ALA A 193 -6.52 -28.17 7.60
N CYS A 194 -6.72 -28.52 6.35
CA CYS A 194 -7.05 -27.59 5.28
C CYS A 194 -7.98 -28.19 4.24
N CYS A 195 -9.01 -27.42 3.86
CA CYS A 195 -9.96 -27.76 2.80
C CYS A 195 -9.64 -27.11 1.45
N GLY A 196 -8.62 -26.24 1.37
CA GLY A 196 -8.29 -25.51 0.17
C GLY A 196 -7.65 -26.36 -0.95
N THR A 197 -7.48 -25.74 -2.11
CA THR A 197 -6.74 -26.35 -3.23
C THR A 197 -5.27 -25.96 -3.16
N HIS A 198 -4.39 -26.91 -3.47
CA HIS A 198 -2.95 -26.75 -3.38
C HIS A 198 -2.24 -27.27 -4.62
N VAL A 199 -1.01 -26.79 -4.81
CA VAL A 199 -0.08 -27.37 -5.80
C VAL A 199 0.30 -28.81 -5.40
N SER A 200 0.65 -29.64 -6.37
CA SER A 200 1.07 -31.03 -6.09
C SER A 200 2.52 -31.15 -5.63
N ARG A 201 3.34 -30.16 -5.88
CA ARG A 201 4.74 -30.08 -5.48
C ARG A 201 5.13 -28.67 -5.09
N SER A 202 6.00 -28.52 -4.08
CA SER A 202 6.42 -27.20 -3.59
C SER A 202 7.02 -26.31 -4.69
N GLY A 203 7.72 -26.88 -5.66
CA GLY A 203 8.30 -26.13 -6.78
C GLY A 203 7.29 -25.39 -7.66
N GLN A 204 6.03 -25.83 -7.68
CA GLN A 204 4.96 -25.15 -8.42
C GLN A 204 4.47 -23.86 -7.76
N VAL A 205 4.83 -23.62 -6.49
CA VAL A 205 4.65 -22.30 -5.83
C VAL A 205 5.49 -21.22 -6.53
N GLY A 206 6.66 -21.61 -7.07
CA GLY A 206 7.59 -20.73 -7.76
C GLY A 206 8.50 -19.97 -6.81
N LEU A 207 7.97 -18.97 -6.14
CA LEU A 207 8.67 -18.22 -5.07
C LEU A 207 7.67 -17.63 -4.09
N VAL A 208 8.16 -17.27 -2.91
CA VAL A 208 7.45 -16.47 -1.92
C VAL A 208 8.21 -15.15 -1.68
N LYS A 209 7.46 -14.06 -1.49
CA LYS A 209 8.01 -12.74 -1.17
C LYS A 209 7.14 -12.04 -0.15
N PHE A 210 7.71 -11.72 1.02
CA PHE A 210 7.06 -10.80 1.96
C PHE A 210 7.22 -9.36 1.48
N ILE A 211 6.11 -8.62 1.46
CA ILE A 211 6.06 -7.23 0.99
C ILE A 211 5.58 -6.26 2.06
N GLY A 212 5.07 -6.77 3.19
CA GLY A 212 4.60 -5.95 4.29
C GLY A 212 4.75 -6.64 5.64
N TRP A 213 5.03 -5.81 6.66
CA TRP A 213 5.10 -6.19 8.07
C TRP A 213 4.56 -5.04 8.91
N GLN A 214 3.71 -5.34 9.88
CA GLN A 214 3.25 -4.36 10.84
C GLN A 214 2.88 -5.04 12.17
N LYS A 215 3.03 -4.33 13.27
CA LYS A 215 2.46 -4.77 14.55
C LYS A 215 0.94 -4.83 14.44
N PHE A 216 0.35 -5.93 14.89
CA PHE A 216 -1.09 -6.14 14.86
C PHE A 216 -1.55 -6.91 16.09
N ARG A 217 -2.39 -6.28 16.93
CA ARG A 217 -2.81 -6.82 18.23
C ARG A 217 -1.60 -7.20 19.09
N ASP A 218 -1.58 -8.43 19.59
CA ASP A 218 -0.50 -8.95 20.44
C ASP A 218 0.65 -9.60 19.63
N GLY A 219 0.66 -9.40 18.31
CA GLY A 219 1.64 -10.01 17.42
C GLY A 219 1.91 -9.17 16.17
N VAL A 220 2.00 -9.85 15.01
CA VAL A 220 2.32 -9.21 13.74
C VAL A 220 1.33 -9.62 12.64
N ARG A 221 1.11 -8.70 11.71
CA ARG A 221 0.49 -8.94 10.41
C ARG A 221 1.55 -8.89 9.33
N LEU A 222 1.58 -9.92 8.52
CA LEU A 222 2.46 -10.05 7.37
C LEU A 222 1.67 -10.00 6.08
N GLU A 223 2.28 -9.44 5.05
CA GLU A 223 1.75 -9.42 3.70
C GLU A 223 2.68 -10.18 2.78
N LEU A 224 2.14 -11.14 2.04
CA LEU A 224 2.86 -12.14 1.25
C LEU A 224 2.35 -12.17 -0.18
N LEU A 225 3.26 -12.41 -1.10
CA LEU A 225 2.98 -12.78 -2.49
C LEU A 225 3.68 -14.09 -2.82
N CYS A 226 3.02 -14.94 -3.64
CA CYS A 226 3.61 -16.17 -4.13
C CYS A 226 3.51 -16.25 -5.66
N GLY A 227 4.36 -17.07 -6.27
CA GLY A 227 4.29 -17.41 -7.68
C GLY A 227 4.26 -16.23 -8.62
N GLN A 228 3.27 -16.22 -9.51
CA GLN A 228 3.12 -15.21 -10.55
C GLN A 228 3.00 -13.78 -9.94
N ARG A 229 2.22 -13.60 -8.88
CA ARG A 229 2.07 -12.29 -8.21
C ARG A 229 3.40 -11.76 -7.67
N ALA A 230 4.20 -12.63 -7.07
CA ALA A 230 5.52 -12.24 -6.56
C ALA A 230 6.48 -11.87 -7.69
N LEU A 231 6.46 -12.61 -8.80
CA LEU A 231 7.27 -12.30 -9.99
C LEU A 231 6.88 -10.96 -10.61
N GLU A 232 5.58 -10.69 -10.73
CA GLU A 232 5.07 -9.42 -11.27
C GLU A 232 5.47 -8.23 -10.39
N TYR A 233 5.33 -8.37 -9.07
CA TYR A 233 5.75 -7.36 -8.10
C TYR A 233 7.25 -7.06 -8.19
N LEU A 234 8.10 -8.09 -8.24
CA LEU A 234 9.56 -7.93 -8.39
C LEU A 234 9.92 -7.31 -9.74
N SER A 235 9.22 -7.70 -10.82
CA SER A 235 9.43 -7.13 -12.16
C SER A 235 9.07 -5.65 -12.21
N LEU A 236 7.95 -5.26 -11.60
CA LEU A 236 7.54 -3.86 -11.50
C LEU A 236 8.54 -3.05 -10.65
N SER A 237 8.95 -3.58 -9.50
CA SER A 237 9.95 -2.95 -8.63
C SER A 237 11.28 -2.74 -9.34
N TRP A 238 11.72 -3.73 -10.12
CA TRP A 238 12.91 -3.63 -10.97
C TRP A 238 12.78 -2.55 -12.05
N GLN A 239 11.64 -2.49 -12.73
CA GLN A 239 11.39 -1.48 -13.77
C GLN A 239 11.42 -0.06 -13.18
N GLN A 240 10.77 0.16 -12.03
CA GLN A 240 10.77 1.45 -11.33
C GLN A 240 12.17 1.84 -10.89
N ASN A 241 12.90 0.92 -10.26
CA ASN A 241 14.27 1.18 -9.81
C ASN A 241 15.22 1.46 -11.00
N SER A 242 15.05 0.74 -12.12
CA SER A 242 15.80 0.99 -13.35
C SER A 242 15.48 2.35 -13.97
N ALA A 243 14.23 2.81 -13.89
CA ALA A 243 13.85 4.15 -14.34
C ALA A 243 14.53 5.23 -13.49
N VAL A 244 14.47 5.11 -12.15
CA VAL A 244 15.18 6.01 -11.24
C VAL A 244 16.70 6.01 -11.51
N GLY A 245 17.28 4.85 -11.76
CA GLY A 245 18.71 4.72 -12.11
C GLY A 245 19.06 5.50 -13.39
N ARG A 246 18.22 5.47 -14.41
CA ARG A 246 18.43 6.26 -15.65
C ARG A 246 18.40 7.77 -15.38
N GLU A 247 17.42 8.26 -14.61
CA GLU A 247 17.32 9.69 -14.25
C GLU A 247 18.55 10.17 -13.48
N LEU A 248 19.07 9.33 -12.60
CA LEU A 248 20.25 9.64 -11.78
C LEU A 248 21.59 9.26 -12.46
N SER A 249 21.54 8.72 -13.68
CA SER A 249 22.74 8.25 -14.44
C SER A 249 23.59 7.24 -13.67
N VAL A 250 22.93 6.30 -12.96
CA VAL A 250 23.58 5.23 -12.19
C VAL A 250 22.96 3.86 -12.51
N LYS A 251 23.67 2.79 -12.15
CA LYS A 251 23.12 1.43 -12.22
C LYS A 251 22.01 1.22 -11.17
N PRO A 252 21.06 0.30 -11.39
CA PRO A 252 19.96 0.06 -10.45
C PRO A 252 20.38 -0.32 -9.02
N ASP A 253 21.54 -0.98 -8.86
CA ASP A 253 22.11 -1.33 -7.55
C ASP A 253 22.74 -0.13 -6.80
N LYS A 254 22.81 1.06 -7.43
CA LYS A 254 23.37 2.30 -6.89
C LYS A 254 22.37 3.42 -6.70
N THR A 255 21.10 3.19 -6.95
CA THR A 255 20.04 4.22 -6.88
C THR A 255 19.90 4.81 -5.48
N ALA A 256 19.90 4.00 -4.43
CA ALA A 256 19.81 4.47 -3.05
C ALA A 256 20.93 5.45 -2.70
N GLN A 257 22.19 5.10 -3.01
CA GLN A 257 23.35 5.97 -2.78
C GLN A 257 23.27 7.27 -3.60
N ALA A 258 22.76 7.19 -4.83
CA ALA A 258 22.58 8.37 -5.67
C ALA A 258 21.49 9.33 -5.14
N VAL A 259 20.41 8.80 -4.59
CA VAL A 259 19.36 9.59 -3.91
C VAL A 259 19.93 10.26 -2.66
N GLU A 260 20.68 9.56 -1.81
CA GLU A 260 21.33 10.15 -0.63
C GLU A 260 22.26 11.30 -1.01
N ARG A 261 23.09 11.12 -2.05
CA ARG A 261 23.95 12.18 -2.58
C ARG A 261 23.14 13.38 -3.05
N LEU A 262 22.08 13.16 -3.84
CA LEU A 262 21.23 14.23 -4.36
C LEU A 262 20.55 15.01 -3.21
N LEU A 263 20.08 14.33 -2.18
CA LEU A 263 19.52 14.98 -0.99
C LEU A 263 20.56 15.84 -0.25
N GLY A 264 21.79 15.35 -0.14
CA GLY A 264 22.92 16.11 0.43
C GLY A 264 23.26 17.35 -0.41
N GLU A 265 23.30 17.24 -1.73
CA GLU A 265 23.52 18.36 -2.64
C GLU A 265 22.41 19.41 -2.51
N VAL A 266 21.15 18.98 -2.47
CA VAL A 266 20.00 19.89 -2.26
C VAL A 266 20.09 20.62 -0.92
N GLN A 267 20.46 19.95 0.16
CA GLN A 267 20.67 20.60 1.47
C GLN A 267 21.81 21.64 1.42
N THR A 268 22.93 21.29 0.77
CA THR A 268 24.08 22.18 0.60
C THR A 268 23.71 23.42 -0.22
N LEU A 269 22.97 23.24 -1.32
CA LEU A 269 22.49 24.35 -2.14
C LEU A 269 21.51 25.26 -1.38
N LYS A 270 20.60 24.70 -0.61
CA LYS A 270 19.68 25.45 0.25
C LYS A 270 20.44 26.30 1.30
N ALA A 271 21.44 25.70 1.96
CA ALA A 271 22.26 26.42 2.92
C ALA A 271 23.06 27.56 2.24
N ARG A 272 23.60 27.29 1.04
CA ARG A 272 24.31 28.33 0.27
C ARG A 272 23.39 29.46 -0.17
N CYS A 273 22.19 29.15 -0.65
CA CYS A 273 21.19 30.17 -1.00
C CYS A 273 20.82 31.02 0.23
N ALA A 274 20.56 30.40 1.39
CA ALA A 274 20.27 31.12 2.62
C ALA A 274 21.43 32.03 3.07
N GLY A 275 22.69 31.59 2.92
CA GLY A 275 23.86 32.41 3.21
C GLY A 275 24.02 33.60 2.25
N LEU A 276 23.73 33.42 0.97
CA LEU A 276 23.75 34.52 0.00
C LEU A 276 22.62 35.53 0.27
N GLU A 277 21.43 35.05 0.60
CA GLU A 277 20.31 35.93 1.02
C GLU A 277 20.70 36.73 2.26
N GLU A 278 21.30 36.10 3.27
CA GLU A 278 21.71 36.77 4.51
C GLU A 278 22.73 37.86 4.26
N ALA A 279 23.75 37.60 3.42
CA ALA A 279 24.73 38.59 3.02
C ALA A 279 24.07 39.79 2.30
N GLU A 280 23.12 39.55 1.41
CA GLU A 280 22.36 40.61 0.73
C GLU A 280 21.45 41.35 1.70
N PHE A 281 20.82 40.67 2.64
CA PHE A 281 19.97 41.32 3.67
C PHE A 281 20.80 42.25 4.57
N HIS A 282 22.01 41.85 4.95
CA HIS A 282 22.92 42.71 5.68
C HIS A 282 23.36 43.93 4.85
N ARG A 283 23.66 43.74 3.58
CA ARG A 283 24.00 44.85 2.66
C ARG A 283 22.87 45.87 2.57
N LEU A 284 21.64 45.40 2.34
CA LEU A 284 20.44 46.25 2.27
C LEU A 284 20.15 46.95 3.63
N ALA A 285 20.33 46.26 4.73
CA ALA A 285 20.20 46.83 6.07
C ALA A 285 21.22 47.94 6.32
N ASP A 286 22.48 47.75 5.91
CA ASP A 286 23.52 48.77 6.05
C ASP A 286 23.29 49.99 5.15
N GLU A 287 22.77 49.80 3.93
CA GLU A 287 22.39 50.90 3.02
C GLU A 287 21.28 51.79 3.60
N HIS A 288 20.41 51.22 4.42
CA HIS A 288 19.29 51.95 5.08
C HIS A 288 19.58 52.29 6.54
N ARG A 289 20.83 52.19 6.98
CA ARG A 289 21.22 52.50 8.38
C ARG A 289 20.94 53.94 8.71
N GLY A 290 20.16 54.15 9.78
CA GLY A 290 19.76 55.48 10.27
C GLY A 290 18.68 56.16 9.42
N ALA A 291 18.15 55.52 8.40
CA ALA A 291 16.98 56.00 7.68
C ALA A 291 15.75 56.01 8.59
N GLY A 292 14.77 56.87 8.26
CA GLY A 292 13.44 56.86 8.92
C GLY A 292 12.66 55.58 8.59
N SER A 293 11.50 55.73 7.95
CA SER A 293 10.73 54.60 7.46
C SER A 293 11.29 54.11 6.11
N VAL A 294 11.36 52.78 5.91
CA VAL A 294 11.97 52.13 4.76
C VAL A 294 10.97 51.24 4.05
N LEU A 295 10.82 51.40 2.75
CA LEU A 295 10.10 50.48 1.83
C LEU A 295 11.06 49.81 0.87
N LEU A 296 11.06 48.48 0.89
CA LEU A 296 11.73 47.67 -0.11
C LEU A 296 10.72 46.91 -0.96
N VAL A 297 10.86 46.99 -2.29
CA VAL A 297 10.14 46.14 -3.23
C VAL A 297 11.18 45.25 -3.91
N GLN A 298 11.01 43.95 -3.80
CA GLN A 298 11.98 42.93 -4.19
C GLN A 298 11.37 41.95 -5.20
N PRO A 299 12.17 41.29 -6.01
CA PRO A 299 11.73 40.13 -6.79
C PRO A 299 11.06 39.06 -5.90
N PRO A 300 10.34 38.10 -6.50
CA PRO A 300 9.71 37.01 -5.74
C PRO A 300 10.69 36.30 -4.79
N MET A 301 10.29 36.18 -3.52
CA MET A 301 11.04 35.54 -2.44
C MET A 301 10.11 34.61 -1.66
N GLU A 302 10.70 33.62 -0.98
CA GLU A 302 9.95 32.80 -0.01
C GLU A 302 9.45 33.67 1.17
N PRO A 303 8.28 33.40 1.74
CA PRO A 303 7.72 34.22 2.83
C PRO A 303 8.67 34.39 4.03
N ASP A 304 9.46 33.35 4.36
CA ASP A 304 10.46 33.44 5.44
C ASP A 304 11.61 34.39 5.08
N SER A 305 12.06 34.41 3.83
CA SER A 305 13.08 35.35 3.34
C SER A 305 12.57 36.79 3.38
N VAL A 306 11.30 37.03 3.02
CA VAL A 306 10.68 38.37 3.16
C VAL A 306 10.67 38.85 4.60
N ARG A 307 10.32 37.96 5.53
CA ARG A 307 10.33 38.24 6.98
C ARG A 307 11.75 38.55 7.48
N ARG A 308 12.75 37.72 7.12
CA ARG A 308 14.15 37.88 7.53
C ARG A 308 14.76 39.18 6.99
N LEU A 309 14.49 39.54 5.73
CA LEU A 309 14.93 40.81 5.17
C LEU A 309 14.30 42.00 5.94
N CYS A 310 12.99 41.94 6.17
CA CYS A 310 12.28 42.99 6.93
C CYS A 310 12.85 43.13 8.36
N ASP A 311 13.13 42.02 9.05
CA ASP A 311 13.76 42.03 10.36
C ASP A 311 15.18 42.62 10.31
N ALA A 312 16.00 42.24 9.35
CA ALA A 312 17.35 42.77 9.22
C ALA A 312 17.39 44.29 8.99
N VAL A 313 16.53 44.81 8.11
CA VAL A 313 16.44 46.26 7.84
C VAL A 313 15.80 47.01 8.99
N SER A 314 14.77 46.46 9.65
CA SER A 314 14.09 47.11 10.79
C SER A 314 15.01 47.35 11.97
N ARG A 315 16.08 46.58 12.13
CA ARG A 315 17.10 46.78 13.19
C ARG A 315 18.06 47.95 12.92
N THR A 316 18.09 48.47 11.70
CA THR A 316 19.02 49.53 11.30
C THR A 316 18.33 50.85 10.98
N CYS A 317 17.04 50.83 10.64
CA CYS A 317 16.22 52.04 10.45
C CYS A 317 15.53 52.45 11.76
N SER A 318 15.09 53.73 11.84
CA SER A 318 14.47 54.28 13.05
C SER A 318 12.92 54.31 12.96
N GLY A 319 12.35 54.00 11.83
CA GLY A 319 10.91 54.01 11.57
C GLY A 319 10.35 52.65 11.15
N ARG A 320 9.24 52.71 10.44
CA ARG A 320 8.60 51.50 9.89
C ARG A 320 9.40 50.92 8.75
N CYS A 321 9.63 49.60 8.79
CA CYS A 321 10.18 48.84 7.65
C CYS A 321 9.08 48.02 6.99
N ALA A 322 8.93 48.09 5.69
CA ALA A 322 8.06 47.27 4.90
C ALA A 322 8.84 46.64 3.72
N VAL A 323 8.73 45.32 3.60
CA VAL A 323 9.28 44.59 2.48
C VAL A 323 8.14 43.93 1.72
N PHE A 324 8.06 44.17 0.43
CA PHE A 324 7.18 43.50 -0.51
C PHE A 324 8.02 42.72 -1.48
N ALA A 325 7.74 41.45 -1.69
CA ALA A 325 8.43 40.61 -2.64
C ALA A 325 7.44 39.86 -3.54
N GLY A 326 7.61 40.01 -4.84
CA GLY A 326 6.68 39.45 -5.83
C GLY A 326 6.74 40.14 -7.17
N THR A 327 5.62 40.07 -7.88
CA THR A 327 5.36 40.76 -9.11
C THR A 327 3.95 41.36 -9.07
N ASP A 328 3.64 42.28 -9.96
CA ASP A 328 2.33 42.91 -10.06
C ASP A 328 1.19 41.88 -10.06
N GLY A 329 0.22 42.10 -9.15
CA GLY A 329 -0.88 41.18 -8.90
C GLY A 329 -0.64 40.15 -7.78
N GLY A 330 0.61 39.98 -7.28
CA GLY A 330 0.92 38.94 -6.28
C GLY A 330 2.19 39.20 -5.48
N TYR A 331 2.09 40.03 -4.44
CA TYR A 331 3.19 40.30 -3.50
C TYR A 331 3.00 39.54 -2.19
N LYS A 332 4.08 39.00 -1.62
CA LYS A 332 4.20 38.67 -0.21
C LYS A 332 4.78 39.87 0.51
N TYR A 333 4.34 40.14 1.74
CA TYR A 333 4.87 41.27 2.49
C TYR A 333 5.19 40.90 3.94
N ALA A 334 6.13 41.64 4.51
CA ALA A 334 6.36 41.77 5.94
C ALA A 334 6.49 43.26 6.30
N VAL A 335 5.91 43.63 7.44
CA VAL A 335 5.99 45.00 7.99
C VAL A 335 6.38 44.92 9.42
N ILE A 336 7.37 45.74 9.82
CA ILE A 336 7.85 45.84 11.21
C ILE A 336 7.92 47.31 11.63
N HIS A 337 7.51 47.59 12.84
CA HIS A 337 7.82 48.86 13.56
C HIS A 337 8.32 48.47 14.95
N PRO A 338 9.54 48.88 15.35
CA PRO A 338 10.15 48.40 16.58
C PRO A 338 9.43 48.91 17.87
N GLU A 339 8.74 50.04 17.80
CA GLU A 339 8.21 50.72 19.00
C GLU A 339 6.70 51.03 18.94
N GLN A 340 6.02 50.81 17.81
CA GLN A 340 4.60 51.20 17.65
C GLN A 340 3.73 50.02 17.22
N ASP A 341 2.48 50.05 17.67
CA ASP A 341 1.45 49.18 17.13
C ASP A 341 1.16 49.48 15.67
N ILE A 342 1.38 48.49 14.83
CA ILE A 342 1.18 48.60 13.37
C ILE A 342 -0.24 48.22 12.93
N THR A 343 -1.12 47.82 13.84
CA THR A 343 -2.48 47.35 13.52
C THR A 343 -3.30 48.36 12.72
N PRO A 344 -3.32 49.67 13.06
CA PRO A 344 -4.04 50.66 12.23
C PRO A 344 -3.47 50.80 10.84
N PHE A 345 -2.14 50.82 10.69
CA PHE A 345 -1.46 50.90 9.41
C PHE A 345 -1.76 49.66 8.54
N MET A 346 -1.70 48.47 9.16
CA MET A 346 -1.98 47.23 8.46
C MET A 346 -3.42 47.13 7.93
N LYS A 347 -4.36 47.65 8.73
CA LYS A 347 -5.77 47.71 8.31
C LYS A 347 -5.96 48.63 7.09
N ALA A 348 -5.34 49.78 7.08
CA ALA A 348 -5.37 50.72 5.95
C ALA A 348 -4.66 50.11 4.72
N MET A 349 -3.48 49.52 4.90
CA MET A 349 -2.70 48.90 3.87
C MET A 349 -3.44 47.72 3.19
N ASN A 350 -4.01 46.83 3.98
CA ASN A 350 -4.77 45.70 3.45
C ASN A 350 -6.02 46.14 2.68
N ALA A 351 -6.67 47.23 3.12
CA ALA A 351 -7.81 47.81 2.39
C ALA A 351 -7.39 48.42 1.04
N ALA A 352 -6.28 49.19 1.03
CA ALA A 352 -5.80 49.89 -0.16
C ALA A 352 -5.15 48.94 -1.15
N LEU A 353 -4.39 47.97 -0.71
CA LEU A 353 -3.59 47.06 -1.56
C LEU A 353 -4.24 45.68 -1.78
N ARG A 354 -5.51 45.52 -1.46
CA ARG A 354 -6.24 44.24 -1.53
C ARG A 354 -5.50 43.12 -0.78
N GLY A 355 -4.93 43.50 0.38
CA GLY A 355 -4.08 42.66 1.19
C GLY A 355 -4.86 41.65 2.05
N ARG A 356 -4.22 40.53 2.33
CA ARG A 356 -4.67 39.52 3.29
C ARG A 356 -3.50 39.14 4.20
N GLY A 357 -3.60 39.50 5.43
CA GLY A 357 -2.59 39.23 6.45
C GLY A 357 -2.85 39.99 7.71
N GLY A 358 -2.01 39.80 8.70
CA GLY A 358 -2.10 40.43 9.98
C GLY A 358 -0.92 40.09 10.85
N GLY A 359 -0.92 40.66 12.04
CA GLY A 359 0.12 40.46 13.04
C GLY A 359 -0.26 41.20 14.31
N ARG A 360 0.68 41.27 15.26
CA ARG A 360 0.57 41.94 16.54
C ARG A 360 1.96 42.39 16.99
N ASP A 361 1.99 43.21 18.00
CA ASP A 361 3.24 43.59 18.69
C ASP A 361 4.33 44.14 17.72
N GLY A 362 3.94 45.03 16.81
CA GLY A 362 4.88 45.69 15.91
C GLY A 362 5.29 44.87 14.68
N PHE A 363 4.81 43.65 14.48
CA PHE A 363 5.08 42.79 13.33
C PHE A 363 3.80 42.33 12.63
N ALA A 364 3.79 42.37 11.30
CA ALA A 364 2.75 41.76 10.47
C ALA A 364 3.32 41.22 9.18
N GLN A 365 2.64 40.19 8.64
CA GLN A 365 2.97 39.58 7.34
C GLN A 365 1.70 39.16 6.60
N GLY A 366 1.83 38.99 5.28
CA GLY A 366 0.69 38.59 4.46
C GLY A 366 0.99 38.59 2.96
N SER A 367 -0.08 38.77 2.18
CA SER A 367 -0.01 38.89 0.73
C SER A 367 -0.90 40.05 0.28
N ALA A 368 -0.54 40.67 -0.87
CA ALA A 368 -1.31 41.76 -1.47
C ALA A 368 -1.45 41.54 -3.00
N ALA A 369 -2.63 41.80 -3.50
CA ALA A 369 -2.94 41.70 -4.93
C ALA A 369 -2.94 43.10 -5.58
N CYS A 370 -1.77 43.72 -5.66
CA CYS A 370 -1.56 45.11 -6.09
C CYS A 370 -0.40 45.21 -7.09
N THR A 371 -0.18 46.41 -7.63
CA THR A 371 1.01 46.75 -8.42
C THR A 371 2.08 47.40 -7.55
N GLU A 372 3.32 47.45 -8.03
CA GLU A 372 4.40 48.16 -7.34
C GLU A 372 4.10 49.66 -7.21
N GLU A 373 3.47 50.25 -8.21
CA GLU A 373 3.06 51.66 -8.19
C GLU A 373 2.06 51.94 -7.06
N GLU A 374 1.07 51.04 -6.87
CA GLU A 374 0.09 51.16 -5.76
C GLU A 374 0.79 51.04 -4.39
N ILE A 375 1.79 50.15 -4.26
CA ILE A 375 2.58 50.02 -3.03
C ILE A 375 3.32 51.31 -2.72
N ARG A 376 4.06 51.84 -3.68
CA ARG A 376 4.87 53.07 -3.49
C ARG A 376 4.00 54.28 -3.22
N ARG A 377 2.87 54.43 -3.89
CA ARG A 377 1.89 55.49 -3.62
C ARG A 377 1.31 55.41 -2.20
N PHE A 378 0.82 54.25 -1.84
CA PHE A 378 0.29 54.03 -0.49
C PHE A 378 1.33 54.35 0.59
N TRP A 379 2.59 53.90 0.39
CA TRP A 379 3.67 54.19 1.33
C TRP A 379 3.93 55.69 1.47
N ALA A 380 4.02 56.46 0.38
CA ALA A 380 4.27 57.90 0.39
C ALA A 380 3.14 58.70 1.06
N GLU A 381 1.91 58.21 0.99
CA GLU A 381 0.75 58.88 1.62
C GLU A 381 0.61 58.58 3.14
N ASN A 382 1.26 57.56 3.65
CA ASN A 382 1.04 57.03 5.02
C ASN A 382 2.33 56.89 5.86
N THR A 383 3.44 57.45 5.38
CA THR A 383 4.73 57.51 6.11
C THR A 383 5.37 58.85 5.93
#